data_12f486e56b148065da47c8e66ba7b05d
#
_entry.id   12f486e56b148065da47c8e66ba7b05d
#
_cell.length_a   1.000
_cell.length_b   1.000
_cell.length_c   1.000
_cell.angle_alpha   90.00
_cell.angle_beta   90.00
_cell.angle_gamma   90.00
#
_symmetry.space_group_name_H-M   'P 1'
#
loop_
_entity.id
_entity.type
_entity.pdbx_description
1 polymer ?
#
loop_
_entity_poly.entity_id
_entity_poly.type
_entity_poly.pdbx_seq_one_letter_code
_entity_poly.pdbx_strand_id
1 'polypeptide(L)'
;MNFQMTSHSTADQRKENLMLHKKTSIIVLICILLIPLLGLSQNIPARPSPPQLVNDLADVLNSREEQALELKLRYFNDTTSNQIVVVTVNSLEGSDPAMFAFEIGEKWGVGQKEFDNGIVVLVKPKRSERDKGRAYIAVGYGLEPAIPDAIGKRIVDNEMIPSFQNNNYYQGLDKGTDVLMALAAGEITAQGYNEQTKRSPLAGWVPIIAVIIIVLIIRGQRGRSRTIGRRSSVPF
;
A
#
# COMPACT_ATOMS: atom_id res chain seq x y z
N MET A 1 53.43 -66.11 -13.08
CA MET A 1 52.06 -66.09 -13.63
C MET A 1 51.12 -65.42 -12.61
N ASN A 2 51.35 -64.13 -12.20
CA ASN A 2 50.54 -63.41 -11.18
C ASN A 2 50.44 -61.90 -11.44
N PHE A 3 50.53 -61.41 -12.69
CA PHE A 3 50.53 -59.99 -12.97
C PHE A 3 49.21 -59.48 -13.60
N GLN A 4 48.26 -60.34 -13.93
CA GLN A 4 46.98 -59.97 -14.56
C GLN A 4 45.80 -59.73 -13.57
N MET A 5 45.89 -60.21 -12.31
CA MET A 5 44.79 -60.11 -11.36
C MET A 5 44.69 -58.79 -10.60
N THR A 6 45.75 -58.00 -10.51
CA THR A 6 45.75 -56.75 -9.76
C THR A 6 45.22 -55.56 -10.57
N SER A 7 45.28 -55.58 -11.91
CA SER A 7 44.82 -54.48 -12.76
C SER A 7 43.28 -54.38 -12.90
N HIS A 8 42.57 -55.52 -12.78
CA HIS A 8 41.10 -55.53 -12.87
C HIS A 8 40.45 -54.99 -11.60
N SER A 9 41.05 -55.21 -10.41
CA SER A 9 40.54 -54.72 -9.12
C SER A 9 40.65 -53.20 -8.97
N THR A 10 41.71 -52.59 -9.49
CA THR A 10 41.89 -51.12 -9.40
C THR A 10 41.02 -50.35 -10.37
N ALA A 11 40.70 -50.90 -11.52
CA ALA A 11 39.78 -50.27 -12.51
C ALA A 11 38.31 -50.27 -12.01
N ASP A 12 37.91 -51.34 -11.34
CA ASP A 12 36.56 -51.47 -10.82
C ASP A 12 36.34 -50.58 -9.58
N GLN A 13 37.30 -50.49 -8.70
CA GLN A 13 37.27 -49.54 -7.56
C GLN A 13 37.27 -48.08 -8.03
N ARG A 14 37.94 -47.76 -9.14
CA ARG A 14 37.93 -46.42 -9.72
C ARG A 14 36.54 -46.05 -10.29
N LYS A 15 35.82 -46.98 -10.92
CA LYS A 15 34.47 -46.82 -11.41
C LYS A 15 33.46 -46.64 -10.28
N GLU A 16 33.59 -47.41 -9.21
CA GLU A 16 32.74 -47.34 -8.02
C GLU A 16 32.92 -45.97 -7.31
N ASN A 17 34.15 -45.54 -7.10
CA ASN A 17 34.43 -44.21 -6.54
C ASN A 17 33.88 -43.09 -7.44
N LEU A 18 34.00 -43.18 -8.75
CA LEU A 18 33.46 -42.18 -9.71
C LEU A 18 31.93 -42.13 -9.67
N MET A 19 31.25 -43.27 -9.54
CA MET A 19 29.79 -43.32 -9.38
C MET A 19 29.35 -42.78 -8.02
N LEU A 20 30.11 -43.04 -6.96
CA LEU A 20 29.86 -42.52 -5.63
C LEU A 20 30.00 -40.98 -5.61
N HIS A 21 31.05 -40.43 -6.21
CA HIS A 21 31.24 -38.98 -6.34
C HIS A 21 30.13 -38.33 -7.17
N LYS A 22 29.64 -38.95 -8.24
CA LYS A 22 28.52 -38.46 -9.02
C LYS A 22 27.22 -38.45 -8.20
N LYS A 23 26.93 -39.50 -7.45
CA LYS A 23 25.75 -39.58 -6.57
C LYS A 23 25.82 -38.54 -5.46
N THR A 24 26.97 -38.37 -4.80
CA THR A 24 27.13 -37.33 -3.75
C THR A 24 27.02 -35.93 -4.33
N SER A 25 27.58 -35.64 -5.50
CA SER A 25 27.40 -34.32 -6.18
C SER A 25 25.95 -34.02 -6.53
N ILE A 26 25.18 -35.02 -6.98
CA ILE A 26 23.74 -34.85 -7.27
C ILE A 26 22.95 -34.56 -5.99
N ILE A 27 23.24 -35.29 -4.90
CA ILE A 27 22.58 -35.06 -3.61
C ILE A 27 22.90 -33.66 -3.05
N VAL A 28 24.17 -33.23 -3.13
CA VAL A 28 24.57 -31.88 -2.72
C VAL A 28 23.87 -30.81 -3.55
N LEU A 29 23.76 -31.02 -4.86
CA LEU A 29 23.05 -30.10 -5.78
C LEU A 29 21.57 -30.01 -5.44
N ILE A 30 20.93 -31.15 -5.14
CA ILE A 30 19.52 -31.19 -4.72
C ILE A 30 19.33 -30.50 -3.35
N CYS A 31 20.24 -30.72 -2.41
CA CYS A 31 20.20 -30.02 -1.11
C CYS A 31 20.35 -28.51 -1.27
N ILE A 32 21.26 -28.03 -2.12
CA ILE A 32 21.44 -26.60 -2.40
C ILE A 32 20.20 -26.01 -3.08
N LEU A 33 19.54 -26.76 -3.96
CA LEU A 33 18.31 -26.35 -4.64
C LEU A 33 17.10 -26.29 -3.69
N LEU A 34 17.10 -27.07 -2.61
CA LEU A 34 16.03 -27.13 -1.60
C LEU A 34 16.19 -26.09 -0.49
N ILE A 35 17.36 -25.48 -0.29
CA ILE A 35 17.61 -24.46 0.74
C ILE A 35 16.69 -23.23 0.56
N PRO A 36 16.44 -22.67 -0.66
CA PRO A 36 15.54 -21.53 -0.82
C PRO A 36 14.04 -21.86 -0.58
N LEU A 37 13.66 -23.15 -0.45
CA LEU A 37 12.30 -23.55 -0.08
C LEU A 37 12.03 -23.46 1.44
N LEU A 38 13.05 -23.28 2.28
CA LEU A 38 12.88 -22.89 3.67
C LEU A 38 12.48 -21.41 3.68
N GLY A 39 11.21 -21.15 3.33
CA GLY A 39 10.65 -19.84 3.16
C GLY A 39 10.96 -18.93 4.34
N LEU A 40 11.35 -17.71 4.05
CA LEU A 40 11.36 -16.60 5.00
C LEU A 40 9.93 -16.49 5.56
N SER A 41 9.67 -17.16 6.68
CA SER A 41 8.43 -16.99 7.42
C SER A 41 8.37 -15.53 7.85
N GLN A 42 7.47 -14.77 7.23
CA GLN A 42 7.24 -13.38 7.61
C GLN A 42 6.77 -13.37 9.08
N ASN A 43 7.35 -12.50 9.88
CA ASN A 43 7.01 -12.40 11.30
C ASN A 43 5.75 -11.53 11.48
N ILE A 44 4.60 -12.07 11.04
CA ILE A 44 3.31 -11.42 11.24
C ILE A 44 2.96 -11.41 12.73
N PRO A 45 2.56 -10.26 13.30
CA PRO A 45 2.14 -10.17 14.69
C PRO A 45 1.08 -11.21 15.04
N ALA A 46 1.12 -11.71 16.26
CA ALA A 46 0.06 -12.60 16.75
C ALA A 46 -1.25 -11.82 16.89
N ARG A 47 -2.38 -12.48 16.60
CA ARG A 47 -3.71 -11.89 16.82
C ARG A 47 -3.88 -11.59 18.30
N PRO A 48 -4.31 -10.37 18.68
CA PRO A 48 -4.58 -10.02 20.07
C PRO A 48 -5.65 -10.91 20.71
N SER A 49 -5.54 -11.11 22.02
CA SER A 49 -6.55 -11.82 22.81
C SER A 49 -6.91 -10.97 24.04
N PRO A 50 -8.17 -10.51 24.17
CA PRO A 50 -9.31 -10.70 23.26
C PRO A 50 -9.14 -10.04 21.90
N PRO A 51 -9.82 -10.52 20.83
CA PRO A 51 -9.75 -9.92 19.50
C PRO A 51 -10.27 -8.48 19.50
N GLN A 52 -9.51 -7.59 18.85
CA GLN A 52 -9.84 -6.18 18.66
C GLN A 52 -9.86 -5.85 17.17
N LEU A 53 -10.64 -4.85 16.78
CA LEU A 53 -10.68 -4.35 15.40
C LEU A 53 -9.63 -3.26 15.17
N VAL A 54 -9.19 -2.58 16.22
CA VAL A 54 -8.11 -1.61 16.17
C VAL A 54 -6.91 -2.13 16.97
N ASN A 55 -5.77 -2.28 16.27
CA ASN A 55 -4.56 -2.86 16.83
C ASN A 55 -3.39 -1.89 16.57
N ASP A 56 -3.21 -0.95 17.47
CA ASP A 56 -2.17 0.09 17.35
C ASP A 56 -0.82 -0.37 17.91
N LEU A 57 -0.14 -1.28 17.17
CA LEU A 57 1.18 -1.80 17.56
C LEU A 57 2.32 -0.78 17.33
N ALA A 58 2.01 0.32 16.66
CA ALA A 58 2.97 1.39 16.40
C ALA A 58 2.82 2.59 17.34
N ASP A 59 1.83 2.57 18.25
CA ASP A 59 1.59 3.64 19.23
C ASP A 59 1.47 5.02 18.56
N VAL A 60 0.54 5.12 17.60
CA VAL A 60 0.25 6.35 16.84
C VAL A 60 -1.11 6.95 17.19
N LEU A 61 -1.90 6.23 17.97
CA LEU A 61 -3.21 6.64 18.49
C LEU A 61 -3.15 6.81 19.99
N ASN A 62 -3.91 7.74 20.52
CA ASN A 62 -4.16 7.75 21.95
C ASN A 62 -5.36 6.86 22.32
N SER A 63 -5.50 6.52 23.59
CA SER A 63 -6.53 5.56 24.05
C SER A 63 -7.99 5.99 23.73
N ARG A 64 -8.27 7.30 23.60
CA ARG A 64 -9.61 7.78 23.21
C ARG A 64 -9.83 7.57 21.71
N GLU A 65 -8.82 7.79 20.90
CA GLU A 65 -8.84 7.58 19.45
C GLU A 65 -9.00 6.10 19.11
N GLU A 66 -8.25 5.22 19.79
CA GLU A 66 -8.41 3.77 19.65
C GLU A 66 -9.83 3.33 20.00
N GLN A 67 -10.34 3.76 21.15
CA GLN A 67 -11.70 3.41 21.57
C GLN A 67 -12.77 3.94 20.61
N ALA A 68 -12.61 5.16 20.09
CA ALA A 68 -13.56 5.73 19.15
C ALA A 68 -13.60 4.93 17.82
N LEU A 69 -12.43 4.59 17.28
CA LEU A 69 -12.34 3.73 16.08
C LEU A 69 -12.87 2.32 16.35
N GLU A 70 -12.51 1.71 17.48
CA GLU A 70 -12.98 0.37 17.86
C GLU A 70 -14.51 0.31 17.93
N LEU A 71 -15.14 1.29 18.59
CA LEU A 71 -16.60 1.38 18.69
C LEU A 71 -17.24 1.55 17.31
N LYS A 72 -16.70 2.42 16.47
CA LYS A 72 -17.17 2.67 15.11
C LYS A 72 -17.12 1.39 14.27
N LEU A 73 -15.98 0.73 14.25
CA LEU A 73 -15.77 -0.48 13.44
C LEU A 73 -16.58 -1.66 13.97
N ARG A 74 -16.73 -1.78 15.29
CA ARG A 74 -17.58 -2.79 15.93
C ARG A 74 -19.06 -2.59 15.57
N TYR A 75 -19.56 -1.37 15.65
CA TYR A 75 -20.93 -1.04 15.23
C TYR A 75 -21.16 -1.41 13.75
N PHE A 76 -20.21 -1.09 12.89
CA PHE A 76 -20.27 -1.46 11.47
C PHE A 76 -20.29 -2.98 11.26
N ASN A 77 -19.44 -3.71 11.96
CA ASN A 77 -19.41 -5.17 11.88
C ASN A 77 -20.74 -5.80 12.36
N ASP A 78 -21.29 -5.29 13.46
CA ASP A 78 -22.54 -5.81 14.04
C ASP A 78 -23.75 -5.55 13.12
N THR A 79 -23.73 -4.46 12.34
CA THR A 79 -24.86 -4.08 11.48
C THR A 79 -24.78 -4.64 10.07
N THR A 80 -23.58 -4.90 9.55
CA THR A 80 -23.38 -5.31 8.14
C THR A 80 -22.77 -6.69 8.00
N SER A 81 -22.25 -7.26 9.08
CA SER A 81 -21.42 -8.47 9.10
C SER A 81 -20.07 -8.33 8.36
N ASN A 82 -19.77 -7.19 7.73
CA ASN A 82 -18.47 -6.92 7.14
C ASN A 82 -17.49 -6.51 8.24
N GLN A 83 -16.26 -6.98 8.16
CA GLN A 83 -15.25 -6.71 9.19
C GLN A 83 -14.11 -5.86 8.66
N ILE A 84 -13.87 -4.73 9.30
CA ILE A 84 -12.68 -3.89 9.04
C ILE A 84 -11.77 -3.98 10.26
N VAL A 85 -10.51 -4.33 10.02
CA VAL A 85 -9.46 -4.39 11.05
C VAL A 85 -8.38 -3.37 10.70
N VAL A 86 -8.06 -2.50 11.63
CA VAL A 86 -6.94 -1.54 11.53
C VAL A 86 -5.75 -2.12 12.27
N VAL A 87 -4.60 -2.16 11.61
CA VAL A 87 -3.34 -2.61 12.19
C VAL A 87 -2.25 -1.60 11.88
N THR A 88 -1.66 -1.05 12.93
CA THR A 88 -0.46 -0.25 12.78
C THR A 88 0.76 -1.06 13.22
N VAL A 89 1.87 -0.94 12.50
CA VAL A 89 3.11 -1.69 12.80
C VAL A 89 4.34 -0.81 12.68
N ASN A 90 5.36 -1.09 13.47
CA ASN A 90 6.63 -0.34 13.40
C ASN A 90 7.50 -0.77 12.22
N SER A 91 7.37 -2.02 11.76
CA SER A 91 8.16 -2.60 10.68
C SER A 91 7.32 -3.57 9.85
N LEU A 92 7.64 -3.69 8.58
CA LEU A 92 7.10 -4.72 7.68
C LEU A 92 8.11 -5.87 7.49
N GLU A 93 9.20 -5.89 8.24
CA GLU A 93 10.27 -6.92 8.18
C GLU A 93 10.80 -7.15 6.74
N GLY A 94 10.82 -6.09 5.92
CA GLY A 94 11.23 -6.17 4.53
C GLY A 94 10.17 -6.66 3.55
N SER A 95 8.98 -6.99 4.04
CA SER A 95 7.87 -7.46 3.22
C SER A 95 7.21 -6.34 2.43
N ASP A 96 6.58 -6.71 1.32
CA ASP A 96 5.67 -5.82 0.61
C ASP A 96 4.43 -5.54 1.46
N PRO A 97 3.93 -4.29 1.53
CA PRO A 97 2.76 -3.93 2.32
C PRO A 97 1.50 -4.72 1.98
N ALA A 98 1.28 -5.05 0.69
CA ALA A 98 0.13 -5.82 0.28
C ALA A 98 0.21 -7.25 0.83
N MET A 99 1.34 -7.92 0.62
CA MET A 99 1.57 -9.27 1.15
C MET A 99 1.42 -9.31 2.67
N PHE A 100 1.99 -8.33 3.37
CA PHE A 100 1.90 -8.26 4.83
C PHE A 100 0.45 -8.09 5.32
N ALA A 101 -0.33 -7.22 4.66
CA ALA A 101 -1.73 -7.01 4.99
C ALA A 101 -2.61 -8.25 4.71
N PHE A 102 -2.39 -8.92 3.57
CA PHE A 102 -3.08 -10.17 3.25
C PHE A 102 -2.75 -11.28 4.25
N GLU A 103 -1.49 -11.44 4.62
CA GLU A 103 -1.11 -12.43 5.62
C GLU A 103 -1.71 -12.16 7.01
N ILE A 104 -1.85 -10.89 7.41
CA ILE A 104 -2.61 -10.53 8.62
C ILE A 104 -4.05 -11.01 8.47
N GLY A 105 -4.72 -10.70 7.35
CA GLY A 105 -6.10 -11.10 7.07
C GLY A 105 -6.30 -12.61 7.23
N GLU A 106 -5.44 -13.38 6.58
CA GLU A 106 -5.45 -14.85 6.64
C GLU A 106 -5.17 -15.39 8.05
N LYS A 107 -4.05 -14.97 8.67
CA LYS A 107 -3.63 -15.50 9.98
C LYS A 107 -4.59 -15.11 11.09
N TRP A 108 -5.17 -13.92 11.03
CA TRP A 108 -6.11 -13.45 12.03
C TRP A 108 -7.55 -13.87 11.75
N GLY A 109 -7.84 -14.40 10.54
CA GLY A 109 -9.18 -14.77 10.11
C GLY A 109 -10.08 -13.55 10.11
N VAL A 110 -9.68 -12.48 9.40
CA VAL A 110 -10.46 -11.25 9.29
C VAL A 110 -11.62 -11.45 8.32
N GLY A 111 -12.85 -11.16 8.78
CA GLY A 111 -14.08 -11.43 8.04
C GLY A 111 -14.63 -12.81 8.33
N GLN A 112 -15.72 -13.13 7.63
CA GLN A 112 -16.36 -14.43 7.71
C GLN A 112 -15.83 -15.32 6.59
N LYS A 113 -15.35 -16.50 6.95
CA LYS A 113 -14.69 -17.44 6.02
C LYS A 113 -15.55 -17.84 4.81
N GLU A 114 -16.88 -17.84 4.97
CA GLU A 114 -17.81 -18.18 3.89
C GLU A 114 -18.07 -17.02 2.92
N PHE A 115 -17.85 -15.80 3.35
CA PHE A 115 -18.18 -14.57 2.61
C PHE A 115 -16.95 -13.77 2.18
N ASP A 116 -15.77 -14.06 2.71
CA ASP A 116 -14.52 -13.31 2.47
C ASP A 116 -14.72 -11.79 2.58
N ASN A 117 -15.50 -11.36 3.58
CA ASN A 117 -15.97 -9.99 3.77
C ASN A 117 -15.11 -9.21 4.78
N GLY A 118 -13.84 -9.54 4.85
CA GLY A 118 -12.85 -8.88 5.69
C GLY A 118 -12.08 -7.79 4.94
N ILE A 119 -11.71 -6.74 5.67
CA ILE A 119 -10.81 -5.67 5.19
C ILE A 119 -9.73 -5.45 6.24
N VAL A 120 -8.47 -5.44 5.81
CA VAL A 120 -7.33 -5.07 6.66
C VAL A 120 -6.77 -3.72 6.20
N VAL A 121 -6.80 -2.74 7.09
CA VAL A 121 -6.16 -1.44 6.91
C VAL A 121 -4.82 -1.46 7.63
N LEU A 122 -3.75 -1.61 6.87
CA LEU A 122 -2.38 -1.65 7.36
C LEU A 122 -1.74 -0.28 7.29
N VAL A 123 -1.11 0.16 8.39
CA VAL A 123 -0.34 1.40 8.43
C VAL A 123 1.01 1.15 9.11
N LYS A 124 2.09 1.48 8.41
CA LYS A 124 3.42 1.64 8.97
C LYS A 124 3.74 3.13 8.99
N PRO A 125 3.78 3.79 10.16
CA PRO A 125 4.07 5.21 10.24
C PRO A 125 5.48 5.54 9.77
N LYS A 126 5.68 6.78 9.33
CA LYS A 126 7.01 7.33 9.07
C LYS A 126 7.65 7.72 10.41
N ARG A 127 8.78 7.12 10.76
CA ARG A 127 9.48 7.38 12.05
C ARG A 127 10.65 8.35 11.92
N SER A 128 11.18 8.57 10.72
CA SER A 128 12.29 9.49 10.47
C SER A 128 12.22 10.04 9.04
N GLU A 129 13.08 11.00 8.71
CA GLU A 129 13.13 11.53 7.34
C GLU A 129 13.61 10.51 6.31
N ARG A 130 14.43 9.56 6.72
CA ARG A 130 14.93 8.46 5.88
C ARG A 130 13.96 7.30 5.77
N ASP A 131 12.99 7.22 6.68
CA ASP A 131 11.99 6.18 6.69
C ASP A 131 10.77 6.60 5.85
N LYS A 132 10.27 5.64 5.07
CA LYS A 132 9.05 5.84 4.28
C LYS A 132 7.88 5.21 5.02
N GLY A 133 6.88 6.00 5.37
CA GLY A 133 5.58 5.49 5.79
C GLY A 133 4.98 4.62 4.69
N ARG A 134 4.15 3.65 5.09
CA ARG A 134 3.39 2.78 4.18
C ARG A 134 1.97 2.67 4.70
N ALA A 135 1.02 2.63 3.79
CA ALA A 135 -0.35 2.25 4.09
C ALA A 135 -0.88 1.38 2.96
N TYR A 136 -1.67 0.39 3.31
CA TYR A 136 -2.31 -0.51 2.36
C TYR A 136 -3.66 -0.97 2.89
N ILE A 137 -4.60 -1.21 1.99
CA ILE A 137 -5.91 -1.77 2.29
C ILE A 137 -6.00 -3.09 1.54
N ALA A 138 -6.02 -4.21 2.29
CA ALA A 138 -6.29 -5.53 1.75
C ALA A 138 -7.79 -5.82 1.90
N VAL A 139 -8.42 -6.21 0.81
CA VAL A 139 -9.87 -6.47 0.72
C VAL A 139 -10.08 -7.94 0.42
N GLY A 140 -10.98 -8.59 1.17
CA GLY A 140 -11.37 -9.97 0.90
C GLY A 140 -12.21 -10.09 -0.38
N TYR A 141 -12.17 -11.26 -1.01
CA TYR A 141 -12.79 -11.51 -2.31
C TYR A 141 -14.29 -11.16 -2.37
N GLY A 142 -15.02 -11.34 -1.25
CA GLY A 142 -16.43 -11.01 -1.18
C GLY A 142 -16.73 -9.51 -1.33
N LEU A 143 -15.75 -8.66 -1.04
CA LEU A 143 -15.88 -7.20 -1.14
C LEU A 143 -15.15 -6.58 -2.33
N GLU A 144 -14.36 -7.35 -3.10
CA GLU A 144 -13.67 -6.84 -4.30
C GLU A 144 -14.61 -6.17 -5.34
N PRO A 145 -15.84 -6.65 -5.57
CA PRO A 145 -16.75 -5.98 -6.49
C PRO A 145 -17.14 -4.57 -6.03
N ALA A 146 -17.21 -4.34 -4.71
CA ALA A 146 -17.51 -3.03 -4.12
C ALA A 146 -16.26 -2.17 -3.94
N ILE A 147 -15.13 -2.78 -3.60
CA ILE A 147 -13.87 -2.12 -3.28
C ILE A 147 -12.71 -2.79 -4.03
N PRO A 148 -12.58 -2.58 -5.36
CA PRO A 148 -11.41 -3.04 -6.10
C PRO A 148 -10.10 -2.43 -5.57
N ASP A 149 -8.97 -3.07 -5.77
CA ASP A 149 -7.64 -2.60 -5.33
C ASP A 149 -7.34 -1.15 -5.71
N ALA A 150 -7.73 -0.74 -6.94
CA ALA A 150 -7.55 0.62 -7.40
C ALA A 150 -8.31 1.65 -6.53
N ILE A 151 -9.45 1.25 -5.95
CA ILE A 151 -10.24 2.07 -5.02
C ILE A 151 -9.55 2.07 -3.65
N GLY A 152 -9.13 0.93 -3.13
CA GLY A 152 -8.36 0.84 -1.89
C GLY A 152 -7.14 1.75 -1.91
N LYS A 153 -6.35 1.68 -3.00
CA LYS A 153 -5.23 2.60 -3.21
C LYS A 153 -5.65 4.07 -3.20
N ARG A 154 -6.73 4.42 -3.87
CA ARG A 154 -7.24 5.80 -3.95
C ARG A 154 -7.71 6.32 -2.60
N ILE A 155 -8.33 5.48 -1.77
CA ILE A 155 -8.71 5.83 -0.40
C ILE A 155 -7.46 6.15 0.43
N VAL A 156 -6.43 5.30 0.33
CA VAL A 156 -5.14 5.59 0.98
C VAL A 156 -4.58 6.94 0.55
N ASP A 157 -4.51 7.19 -0.76
CA ASP A 157 -3.89 8.39 -1.32
C ASP A 157 -4.66 9.68 -1.01
N ASN A 158 -5.99 9.65 -1.01
CA ASN A 158 -6.82 10.85 -0.89
C ASN A 158 -7.31 11.13 0.54
N GLU A 159 -7.66 10.08 1.29
CA GLU A 159 -8.29 10.22 2.61
C GLU A 159 -7.27 10.08 3.74
N MET A 160 -6.32 9.13 3.61
CA MET A 160 -5.42 8.80 4.71
C MET A 160 -4.10 9.58 4.65
N ILE A 161 -3.38 9.53 3.53
CA ILE A 161 -2.03 10.12 3.41
C ILE A 161 -1.99 11.61 3.74
N PRO A 162 -2.94 12.47 3.31
CA PRO A 162 -2.90 13.90 3.65
C PRO A 162 -2.93 14.17 5.16
N SER A 163 -3.66 13.35 5.93
CA SER A 163 -3.68 13.44 7.39
C SER A 163 -2.41 12.87 8.01
N PHE A 164 -1.89 11.74 7.50
CA PHE A 164 -0.66 11.10 7.98
C PHE A 164 0.58 11.97 7.80
N GLN A 165 0.64 12.76 6.72
CA GLN A 165 1.71 13.73 6.48
C GLN A 165 1.78 14.81 7.58
N ASN A 166 0.67 15.07 8.26
CA ASN A 166 0.56 15.99 9.38
C ASN A 166 0.61 15.26 10.74
N ASN A 167 1.07 14.00 10.77
CA ASN A 167 1.09 13.11 11.94
C ASN A 167 -0.29 12.90 12.60
N ASN A 168 -1.39 13.18 11.89
CA ASN A 168 -2.74 12.96 12.36
C ASN A 168 -3.25 11.60 11.86
N TYR A 169 -2.78 10.52 12.51
CA TYR A 169 -3.11 9.14 12.11
C TYR A 169 -4.58 8.83 12.36
N TYR A 170 -5.13 9.27 13.48
CA TYR A 170 -6.54 9.09 13.79
C TYR A 170 -7.45 9.65 12.69
N GLN A 171 -7.26 10.90 12.31
CA GLN A 171 -8.10 11.53 11.28
C GLN A 171 -7.98 10.81 9.92
N GLY A 172 -6.80 10.33 9.56
CA GLY A 172 -6.61 9.59 8.31
C GLY A 172 -7.30 8.23 8.34
N LEU A 173 -7.19 7.50 9.44
CA LEU A 173 -7.87 6.23 9.66
C LEU A 173 -9.38 6.40 9.71
N ASP A 174 -9.86 7.43 10.42
CA ASP A 174 -11.27 7.73 10.55
C ASP A 174 -11.93 8.00 9.20
N LYS A 175 -11.36 8.92 8.39
CA LYS A 175 -11.85 9.22 7.03
C LYS A 175 -11.78 8.02 6.09
N GLY A 176 -10.65 7.30 6.11
CA GLY A 176 -10.48 6.14 5.25
C GLY A 176 -11.47 5.02 5.58
N THR A 177 -11.70 4.76 6.87
CA THR A 177 -12.68 3.77 7.29
C THR A 177 -14.12 4.20 7.00
N ASP A 178 -14.47 5.50 7.05
CA ASP A 178 -15.80 6.00 6.64
C ASP A 178 -16.10 5.65 5.18
N VAL A 179 -15.14 5.90 4.28
CA VAL A 179 -15.31 5.58 2.86
C VAL A 179 -15.38 4.06 2.63
N LEU A 180 -14.55 3.27 3.33
CA LEU A 180 -14.60 1.81 3.26
C LEU A 180 -15.94 1.26 3.73
N MET A 181 -16.47 1.78 4.83
CA MET A 181 -17.77 1.39 5.36
C MET A 181 -18.89 1.71 4.37
N ALA A 182 -18.91 2.93 3.80
CA ALA A 182 -19.91 3.35 2.84
C ALA A 182 -19.89 2.50 1.54
N LEU A 183 -18.71 2.13 1.06
CA LEU A 183 -18.55 1.25 -0.10
C LEU A 183 -18.99 -0.20 0.21
N ALA A 184 -18.55 -0.74 1.34
CA ALA A 184 -18.89 -2.11 1.74
C ALA A 184 -20.38 -2.27 2.10
N ALA A 185 -21.04 -1.21 2.59
CA ALA A 185 -22.47 -1.17 2.81
C ALA A 185 -23.29 -0.92 1.54
N GLY A 186 -22.65 -0.56 0.42
CA GLY A 186 -23.31 -0.22 -0.84
C GLY A 186 -23.97 1.15 -0.86
N GLU A 187 -23.68 2.02 0.11
CA GLU A 187 -24.19 3.39 0.19
C GLU A 187 -23.62 4.27 -0.93
N ILE A 188 -22.39 4.01 -1.33
CA ILE A 188 -21.72 4.62 -2.47
C ILE A 188 -21.13 3.53 -3.36
N THR A 189 -20.98 3.82 -4.65
CA THR A 189 -20.31 2.91 -5.58
C THR A 189 -18.86 3.30 -5.81
N ALA A 190 -18.02 2.33 -6.17
CA ALA A 190 -16.63 2.55 -6.56
C ALA A 190 -16.54 3.61 -7.70
N GLN A 191 -17.46 3.57 -8.65
CA GLN A 191 -17.52 4.55 -9.74
C GLN A 191 -17.87 5.94 -9.22
N GLY A 192 -18.89 6.07 -8.36
CA GLY A 192 -19.27 7.34 -7.76
C GLY A 192 -18.15 7.98 -6.97
N TYR A 193 -17.44 7.18 -6.14
CA TYR A 193 -16.26 7.63 -5.41
C TYR A 193 -15.14 8.09 -6.36
N ASN A 194 -14.89 7.34 -7.44
CA ASN A 194 -13.92 7.71 -8.46
C ASN A 194 -14.21 9.04 -9.11
N GLU A 195 -15.47 9.32 -9.42
CA GLU A 195 -15.88 10.59 -10.06
C GLU A 195 -15.72 11.77 -9.11
N GLN A 196 -16.09 11.61 -7.84
CA GLN A 196 -15.93 12.63 -6.81
C GLN A 196 -14.46 12.97 -6.52
N THR A 197 -13.58 11.99 -6.59
CA THR A 197 -12.15 12.13 -6.27
C THR A 197 -11.26 12.43 -7.48
N LYS A 198 -11.81 12.43 -8.71
CA LYS A 198 -11.07 12.90 -9.88
C LYS A 198 -10.73 14.38 -9.69
N ARG A 199 -9.50 14.68 -9.33
CA ARG A 199 -8.99 16.05 -9.42
C ARG A 199 -9.07 16.46 -10.88
N SER A 200 -9.86 17.51 -11.19
CA SER A 200 -9.87 18.10 -12.53
C SER A 200 -8.43 18.46 -12.91
N PRO A 201 -7.88 17.90 -13.99
CA PRO A 201 -6.51 18.23 -14.41
C PRO A 201 -6.33 19.73 -14.68
N LEU A 202 -7.43 20.44 -14.90
CA LEU A 202 -7.45 21.90 -15.11
C LEU A 202 -7.33 22.69 -13.80
N ALA A 203 -7.67 22.13 -12.63
CA ALA A 203 -7.63 22.87 -11.36
C ALA A 203 -6.21 23.34 -11.01
N GLY A 204 -5.18 22.57 -11.35
CA GLY A 204 -3.77 22.96 -11.15
C GLY A 204 -3.29 24.05 -12.11
N TRP A 205 -3.92 24.21 -13.26
CA TRP A 205 -3.53 25.20 -14.27
C TRP A 205 -4.27 26.54 -14.14
N VAL A 206 -5.39 26.56 -13.41
CA VAL A 206 -6.19 27.79 -13.21
C VAL A 206 -5.35 28.96 -12.67
N PRO A 207 -4.53 28.84 -11.62
CA PRO A 207 -3.71 29.94 -11.15
C PRO A 207 -2.64 30.35 -12.17
N ILE A 208 -2.07 29.41 -12.93
CA ILE A 208 -1.05 29.68 -13.96
C ILE A 208 -1.69 30.45 -15.12
N ILE A 209 -2.85 30.02 -15.58
CA ILE A 209 -3.61 30.70 -16.64
C ILE A 209 -4.01 32.10 -16.19
N ALA A 210 -4.45 32.27 -14.95
CA ALA A 210 -4.79 33.58 -14.38
C ALA A 210 -3.57 34.54 -14.38
N VAL A 211 -2.40 34.06 -13.97
CA VAL A 211 -1.15 34.83 -14.02
C VAL A 211 -0.78 35.21 -15.45
N ILE A 212 -0.90 34.29 -16.41
CA ILE A 212 -0.62 34.56 -17.83
C ILE A 212 -1.57 35.65 -18.36
N ILE A 213 -2.86 35.56 -18.07
CA ILE A 213 -3.85 36.57 -18.47
C ILE A 213 -3.53 37.94 -17.88
N ILE A 214 -3.18 38.02 -16.58
CA ILE A 214 -2.79 39.26 -15.92
C ILE A 214 -1.54 39.87 -16.57
N VAL A 215 -0.53 39.06 -16.87
CA VAL A 215 0.70 39.54 -17.56
C VAL A 215 0.39 40.07 -18.96
N LEU A 216 -0.51 39.39 -19.71
CA LEU A 216 -0.94 39.83 -21.04
C LEU A 216 -1.69 41.17 -20.98
N ILE A 217 -2.59 41.35 -19.99
CA ILE A 217 -3.32 42.61 -19.78
C ILE A 217 -2.35 43.76 -19.46
N ILE A 218 -1.38 43.55 -18.56
CA ILE A 218 -0.38 44.54 -18.18
C ILE A 218 0.52 44.91 -19.38
N ARG A 219 0.90 43.93 -20.19
CA ARG A 219 1.70 44.17 -21.41
C ARG A 219 0.88 44.91 -22.48
N GLY A 220 -0.41 44.58 -22.65
CA GLY A 220 -1.33 45.24 -23.61
C GLY A 220 -1.58 46.71 -23.27
N GLN A 221 -1.51 47.11 -22.00
CA GLN A 221 -1.71 48.51 -21.57
C GLN A 221 -0.45 49.36 -21.78
N ARG A 222 0.75 48.78 -21.82
CA ARG A 222 2.02 49.55 -22.05
C ARG A 222 2.22 49.96 -23.49
N GLY A 223 1.39 49.51 -24.45
CA GLY A 223 1.53 49.82 -25.88
C GLY A 223 0.69 51.02 -26.39
N ARG A 224 -0.08 51.71 -25.52
CA ARG A 224 -0.93 52.85 -25.95
C ARG A 224 -0.46 54.18 -25.39
N SER A 225 0.78 54.58 -25.65
CA SER A 225 1.17 55.98 -25.58
C SER A 225 0.90 56.61 -26.95
N ARG A 226 -0.27 57.23 -27.08
CA ARG A 226 -0.57 58.12 -28.23
C ARG A 226 0.32 59.34 -28.16
N THR A 227 1.27 59.45 -29.07
CA THR A 227 1.94 60.72 -29.41
C THR A 227 0.90 61.68 -30.00
N ILE A 228 0.48 62.64 -29.21
CA ILE A 228 -0.31 63.81 -29.70
C ILE A 228 0.70 64.69 -30.44
N GLY A 229 0.62 64.65 -31.79
CA GLY A 229 1.37 65.53 -32.66
C GLY A 229 0.86 66.98 -32.50
N ARG A 230 1.73 67.83 -31.97
CA ARG A 230 1.51 69.29 -31.86
C ARG A 230 1.72 69.90 -33.24
N ARG A 231 0.62 70.25 -33.94
CA ARG A 231 0.63 71.06 -35.16
C ARG A 231 0.90 72.54 -34.74
N SER A 232 2.04 73.04 -35.06
CA SER A 232 2.32 74.50 -35.03
C SER A 232 1.81 75.08 -36.30
N SER A 233 0.81 75.96 -36.23
CA SER A 233 0.43 76.87 -37.26
C SER A 233 1.18 78.18 -37.02
N VAL A 234 1.92 78.60 -38.02
CA VAL A 234 2.50 79.98 -38.12
C VAL A 234 1.53 80.80 -38.92
N PRO A 235 1.12 81.98 -38.47
CA PRO A 235 0.58 83.02 -39.33
C PRO A 235 1.62 84.09 -39.65
N PHE A 236 1.47 84.73 -40.75
CA PHE A 236 2.18 85.87 -41.34
C PHE A 236 2.65 86.95 -40.38
#